data_7b93070ea74a0e370d4bb2df6fd5cb4c
#
_entry.id   7b93070ea74a0e370d4bb2df6fd5cb4c
#
_cell.length_a   1.000
_cell.length_b   1.000
_cell.length_c   1.000
_cell.angle_alpha   90.00
_cell.angle_beta   90.00
_cell.angle_gamma   90.00
#
_symmetry.space_group_name_H-M   'P 1'
#
loop_
_entity.id
_entity.type
_entity.pdbx_description
1 polymer ?
#
loop_
_entity_poly.entity_id
_entity_poly.type
_entity_poly.pdbx_seq_one_letter_code
_entity_poly.pdbx_strand_id
1 'polypeptide(L)'
;MSVATQPTIWLADPIPSTCKAWLSERSTLVDGPSSDVEAVVVRTATQVDRALLELMPQLRCVGRAGVGVDHIDLKACTERGLVVVNTPEANTESVVEYAIALLLDAVRPRADIPNDSSHELWESSRRQLTGGRRLAEYRIGILGFGRIGQRLGKVLQVLGAEIAFHDLKDESHFPRGFSSRSLEDLFAWSDIVSVHVDGRSENRGLVTGELLESLGPSGLLLNTSRGWVINTRDLQHWLAHHPQARAILDVHEEEPVPMADPLRNFSNARLLPHLASRTESAVEAMGWVVRDVMAVLTGSEPNHRVC
;
A
#
# COMPACT_ATOMS: atom_id res chain seq x y z
N MET A 1 -46.14 -15.42 3.27
CA MET A 1 -44.75 -15.29 2.88
C MET A 1 -44.21 -14.09 3.67
N SER A 2 -43.34 -14.32 4.63
CA SER A 2 -42.67 -13.24 5.37
C SER A 2 -41.82 -12.47 4.36
N VAL A 3 -42.07 -11.19 4.16
CA VAL A 3 -41.15 -10.31 3.43
C VAL A 3 -39.88 -10.33 4.24
N ALA A 4 -38.83 -10.98 3.71
CA ALA A 4 -37.53 -10.93 4.35
C ALA A 4 -37.12 -9.45 4.46
N THR A 5 -36.95 -8.95 5.67
CA THR A 5 -36.48 -7.57 5.89
C THR A 5 -35.10 -7.45 5.28
N GLN A 6 -34.90 -6.41 4.47
CA GLN A 6 -33.58 -6.12 3.91
C GLN A 6 -32.59 -5.83 5.06
N PRO A 7 -31.35 -6.33 5.00
CA PRO A 7 -30.35 -6.08 6.04
C PRO A 7 -30.00 -4.58 6.09
N THR A 8 -29.71 -4.10 7.31
CA THR A 8 -29.30 -2.70 7.53
C THR A 8 -27.76 -2.60 7.47
N ILE A 9 -27.27 -1.75 6.59
CA ILE A 9 -25.84 -1.58 6.33
C ILE A 9 -25.43 -0.11 6.49
N TRP A 10 -24.38 0.13 7.26
CA TRP A 10 -23.74 1.42 7.36
C TRP A 10 -22.58 1.55 6.39
N LEU A 11 -22.64 2.53 5.48
CA LEU A 11 -21.51 2.94 4.66
C LEU A 11 -20.73 4.03 5.39
N ALA A 12 -19.76 3.64 6.23
CA ALA A 12 -18.98 4.57 7.04
C ALA A 12 -18.05 5.44 6.19
N ASP A 13 -17.52 4.88 5.11
CA ASP A 13 -16.68 5.59 4.14
C ASP A 13 -17.28 5.52 2.74
N PRO A 14 -17.03 6.52 1.88
CA PRO A 14 -17.53 6.54 0.51
C PRO A 14 -16.99 5.38 -0.33
N ILE A 15 -17.89 4.73 -1.09
CA ILE A 15 -17.57 3.73 -2.11
C ILE A 15 -18.07 4.20 -3.48
N PRO A 16 -17.63 3.59 -4.61
CA PRO A 16 -18.10 3.92 -5.94
C PRO A 16 -19.64 3.88 -6.07
N SER A 17 -20.18 4.81 -6.85
CA SER A 17 -21.62 4.93 -7.04
C SER A 17 -22.29 3.68 -7.59
N THR A 18 -21.61 2.95 -8.46
CA THR A 18 -22.02 1.66 -9.00
C THR A 18 -22.20 0.60 -7.90
N CYS A 19 -21.20 0.49 -6.99
CA CYS A 19 -21.26 -0.42 -5.86
C CYS A 19 -22.33 0.01 -4.84
N LYS A 20 -22.46 1.32 -4.58
CA LYS A 20 -23.50 1.87 -3.71
C LYS A 20 -24.89 1.60 -4.25
N ALA A 21 -25.13 1.83 -5.56
CA ALA A 21 -26.42 1.56 -6.21
C ALA A 21 -26.78 0.06 -6.10
N TRP A 22 -25.83 -0.82 -6.43
CA TRP A 22 -26.03 -2.27 -6.33
C TRP A 22 -26.40 -2.71 -4.90
N LEU A 23 -25.75 -2.11 -3.89
CA LEU A 23 -26.01 -2.41 -2.48
C LEU A 23 -27.38 -1.90 -2.02
N SER A 24 -27.77 -0.67 -2.42
CA SER A 24 -29.03 -0.04 -2.04
C SER A 24 -30.28 -0.75 -2.55
N GLU A 25 -30.16 -1.52 -3.64
CA GLU A 25 -31.26 -2.36 -4.14
C GLU A 25 -31.50 -3.60 -3.24
N ARG A 26 -30.53 -3.97 -2.38
CA ARG A 26 -30.50 -5.23 -1.62
C ARG A 26 -30.46 -5.05 -0.11
N SER A 27 -30.31 -3.81 0.36
CA SER A 27 -30.17 -3.47 1.76
C SER A 27 -30.72 -2.09 2.08
N THR A 28 -30.99 -1.84 3.33
CA THR A 28 -31.29 -0.49 3.84
C THR A 28 -29.97 0.16 4.24
N LEU A 29 -29.63 1.28 3.60
CA LEU A 29 -28.43 2.04 3.93
C LEU A 29 -28.75 3.09 5.00
N VAL A 30 -27.85 3.22 5.99
CA VAL A 30 -27.95 4.20 7.08
C VAL A 30 -26.68 5.08 7.13
N ASP A 31 -26.80 6.26 7.74
CA ASP A 31 -25.74 7.28 7.76
C ASP A 31 -24.82 7.20 8.99
N GLY A 32 -25.08 6.28 9.93
CA GLY A 32 -24.29 6.13 11.15
C GLY A 32 -24.44 4.78 11.83
N PRO A 33 -23.64 4.53 12.88
CA PRO A 33 -23.76 3.32 13.69
C PRO A 33 -25.08 3.35 14.49
N SER A 34 -25.77 2.22 14.54
CA SER A 34 -27.00 2.03 15.31
C SER A 34 -27.17 0.56 15.69
N SER A 35 -28.08 0.29 16.63
CA SER A 35 -28.28 -1.04 17.18
C SER A 35 -28.78 -2.09 16.20
N ASP A 36 -29.35 -1.67 15.07
CA ASP A 36 -29.91 -2.52 14.03
C ASP A 36 -28.97 -2.71 12.81
N VAL A 37 -27.76 -2.11 12.85
CA VAL A 37 -26.75 -2.31 11.79
C VAL A 37 -26.22 -3.74 11.83
N GLU A 38 -26.37 -4.45 10.71
CA GLU A 38 -25.89 -5.82 10.53
C GLU A 38 -24.55 -5.91 9.82
N ALA A 39 -24.20 -4.88 9.01
CA ALA A 39 -22.87 -4.78 8.44
C ALA A 39 -22.39 -3.33 8.33
N VAL A 40 -21.06 -3.14 8.40
CA VAL A 40 -20.42 -1.85 8.13
C VAL A 40 -19.43 -1.99 7.00
N VAL A 41 -19.41 -1.01 6.09
CA VAL A 41 -18.40 -0.93 5.02
C VAL A 41 -17.50 0.26 5.28
N VAL A 42 -16.20 0.00 5.38
CA VAL A 42 -15.16 0.98 5.68
C VAL A 42 -14.07 1.03 4.59
N ARG A 43 -13.35 2.15 4.53
CA ARG A 43 -12.12 2.27 3.72
C ARG A 43 -10.92 2.56 4.63
N THR A 44 -10.46 3.81 4.66
CA THR A 44 -9.25 4.20 5.41
C THR A 44 -9.52 5.23 6.50
N ALA A 45 -10.64 5.94 6.44
CA ALA A 45 -10.94 7.02 7.37
C ALA A 45 -11.54 6.52 8.69
N THR A 46 -12.34 5.45 8.62
CA THR A 46 -13.04 4.90 9.80
C THR A 46 -12.19 3.86 10.52
N GLN A 47 -11.87 4.14 11.78
CA GLN A 47 -11.25 3.17 12.69
C GLN A 47 -12.32 2.24 13.27
N VAL A 48 -12.17 0.93 13.06
CA VAL A 48 -13.08 -0.08 13.62
C VAL A 48 -12.46 -0.66 14.88
N ASP A 49 -12.66 0.02 15.97
CA ASP A 49 -12.21 -0.39 17.29
C ASP A 49 -13.36 -0.99 18.13
N ARG A 50 -13.05 -1.46 19.33
CA ARG A 50 -14.01 -2.04 20.26
C ARG A 50 -15.15 -1.09 20.60
N ALA A 51 -14.87 0.21 20.77
CA ALA A 51 -15.88 1.20 21.13
C ALA A 51 -16.90 1.38 19.98
N LEU A 52 -16.43 1.46 18.74
CA LEU A 52 -17.32 1.52 17.59
C LEU A 52 -18.16 0.24 17.45
N LEU A 53 -17.55 -0.93 17.66
CA LEU A 53 -18.25 -2.21 17.57
C LEU A 53 -19.39 -2.32 18.61
N GLU A 54 -19.23 -1.77 19.80
CA GLU A 54 -20.25 -1.78 20.86
C GLU A 54 -21.53 -1.04 20.48
N LEU A 55 -21.45 -0.03 19.60
CA LEU A 55 -22.60 0.72 19.11
C LEU A 55 -23.50 -0.12 18.17
N MET A 56 -23.01 -1.24 17.68
CA MET A 56 -23.68 -2.11 16.69
C MET A 56 -23.81 -3.55 17.21
N PRO A 57 -24.69 -3.81 18.18
CA PRO A 57 -24.81 -5.16 18.80
C PRO A 57 -25.27 -6.24 17.83
N GLN A 58 -25.98 -5.90 16.75
CA GLN A 58 -26.41 -6.84 15.71
C GLN A 58 -25.43 -7.00 14.56
N LEU A 59 -24.24 -6.38 14.64
CA LEU A 59 -23.22 -6.47 13.59
C LEU A 59 -22.80 -7.93 13.37
N ARG A 60 -22.70 -8.32 12.10
CA ARG A 60 -22.30 -9.66 11.64
C ARG A 60 -21.09 -9.60 10.72
N CYS A 61 -20.93 -8.49 9.98
CA CYS A 61 -19.88 -8.34 8.97
C CYS A 61 -19.25 -6.95 8.98
N VAL A 62 -17.92 -6.92 8.84
CA VAL A 62 -17.14 -5.72 8.54
C VAL A 62 -16.54 -5.87 7.14
N GLY A 63 -16.99 -5.07 6.20
CA GLY A 63 -16.48 -5.04 4.82
C GLY A 63 -15.42 -3.95 4.66
N ARG A 64 -14.19 -4.34 4.37
CA ARG A 64 -13.10 -3.41 4.09
C ARG A 64 -12.95 -3.19 2.58
N ALA A 65 -13.38 -2.05 2.05
CA ALA A 65 -13.17 -1.68 0.65
C ALA A 65 -11.69 -1.34 0.40
N GLY A 66 -10.87 -2.38 0.23
CA GLY A 66 -9.41 -2.32 0.03
C GLY A 66 -8.67 -3.52 0.64
N VAL A 67 -7.34 -3.46 0.66
CA VAL A 67 -6.47 -4.61 0.98
C VAL A 67 -6.09 -4.66 2.47
N GLY A 68 -5.48 -3.59 2.99
CA GLY A 68 -4.99 -3.56 4.37
C GLY A 68 -6.11 -3.43 5.39
N VAL A 69 -5.99 -4.10 6.52
CA VAL A 69 -6.99 -4.14 7.60
C VAL A 69 -6.46 -3.58 8.94
N ASP A 70 -5.41 -2.82 8.87
CA ASP A 70 -4.66 -2.31 10.04
C ASP A 70 -5.47 -1.33 10.91
N HIS A 71 -6.56 -0.76 10.39
CA HIS A 71 -7.50 0.10 11.12
C HIS A 71 -8.73 -0.67 11.66
N ILE A 72 -8.70 -2.03 11.59
CA ILE A 72 -9.76 -2.89 12.11
C ILE A 72 -9.19 -3.73 13.25
N ASP A 73 -9.79 -3.65 14.42
CA ASP A 73 -9.46 -4.54 15.55
C ASP A 73 -9.97 -5.96 15.26
N LEU A 74 -9.14 -6.73 14.52
CA LEU A 74 -9.47 -8.12 14.15
C LEU A 74 -9.68 -9.02 15.37
N LYS A 75 -8.99 -8.73 16.48
CA LYS A 75 -9.15 -9.48 17.71
C LYS A 75 -10.55 -9.27 18.31
N ALA A 76 -10.98 -8.01 18.41
CA ALA A 76 -12.33 -7.69 18.87
C ALA A 76 -13.41 -8.26 17.94
N CYS A 77 -13.19 -8.20 16.62
CA CYS A 77 -14.08 -8.82 15.64
C CYS A 77 -14.22 -10.34 15.87
N THR A 78 -13.08 -11.03 16.02
CA THR A 78 -13.05 -12.48 16.25
C THR A 78 -13.73 -12.87 17.58
N GLU A 79 -13.46 -12.14 18.67
CA GLU A 79 -14.08 -12.35 19.99
C GLU A 79 -15.61 -12.23 19.94
N ARG A 80 -16.14 -11.40 19.02
CA ARG A 80 -17.60 -11.24 18.80
C ARG A 80 -18.18 -12.17 17.73
N GLY A 81 -17.35 -13.01 17.09
CA GLY A 81 -17.78 -13.87 16.00
C GLY A 81 -18.16 -13.13 14.72
N LEU A 82 -17.62 -11.92 14.51
CA LEU A 82 -17.84 -11.12 13.31
C LEU A 82 -16.99 -11.66 12.16
N VAL A 83 -17.54 -11.61 10.95
CA VAL A 83 -16.78 -11.91 9.73
C VAL A 83 -16.19 -10.59 9.19
N VAL A 84 -14.88 -10.58 8.97
CA VAL A 84 -14.21 -9.46 8.28
C VAL A 84 -13.86 -9.89 6.87
N VAL A 85 -14.26 -9.09 5.88
CA VAL A 85 -13.98 -9.33 4.46
C VAL A 85 -13.23 -8.14 3.85
N ASN A 86 -12.36 -8.41 2.88
CA ASN A 86 -11.61 -7.38 2.17
C ASN A 86 -11.50 -7.68 0.67
N THR A 87 -10.73 -6.88 -0.08
CA THR A 87 -10.50 -7.07 -1.51
C THR A 87 -8.99 -7.18 -1.80
N PRO A 88 -8.38 -8.35 -1.52
CA PRO A 88 -6.91 -8.49 -1.41
C PRO A 88 -6.15 -8.31 -2.74
N GLU A 89 -6.84 -8.38 -3.87
CA GLU A 89 -6.22 -8.30 -5.21
C GLU A 89 -6.51 -6.97 -5.93
N ALA A 90 -7.46 -6.18 -5.40
CA ALA A 90 -8.06 -5.06 -6.10
C ALA A 90 -7.09 -3.95 -6.54
N ASN A 91 -5.96 -3.77 -5.84
CA ASN A 91 -5.00 -2.70 -6.12
C ASN A 91 -3.62 -3.19 -6.59
N THR A 92 -3.43 -4.49 -6.78
CA THR A 92 -2.09 -5.05 -7.07
C THR A 92 -1.45 -4.41 -8.30
N GLU A 93 -2.15 -4.40 -9.44
CA GLU A 93 -1.60 -3.82 -10.68
C GLU A 93 -1.37 -2.31 -10.54
N SER A 94 -2.26 -1.57 -9.91
CA SER A 94 -2.11 -0.12 -9.71
C SER A 94 -0.86 0.23 -8.90
N VAL A 95 -0.61 -0.50 -7.81
CA VAL A 95 0.58 -0.30 -6.98
C VAL A 95 1.85 -0.66 -7.75
N VAL A 96 1.82 -1.74 -8.52
CA VAL A 96 2.96 -2.17 -9.36
C VAL A 96 3.29 -1.13 -10.43
N GLU A 97 2.30 -0.64 -11.17
CA GLU A 97 2.48 0.41 -12.18
C GLU A 97 3.07 1.68 -11.57
N TYR A 98 2.53 2.09 -10.41
CA TYR A 98 3.00 3.28 -9.71
C TYR A 98 4.43 3.12 -9.21
N ALA A 99 4.78 1.97 -8.61
CA ALA A 99 6.13 1.67 -8.16
C ALA A 99 7.13 1.68 -9.33
N ILE A 100 6.76 1.09 -10.48
CA ILE A 100 7.60 1.11 -11.69
C ILE A 100 7.81 2.53 -12.18
N ALA A 101 6.76 3.35 -12.26
CA ALA A 101 6.86 4.73 -12.67
C ALA A 101 7.81 5.53 -11.77
N LEU A 102 7.71 5.36 -10.45
CA LEU A 102 8.58 6.00 -9.46
C LEU A 102 10.04 5.55 -9.58
N LEU A 103 10.29 4.25 -9.76
CA LEU A 103 11.62 3.71 -9.96
C LEU A 103 12.26 4.22 -11.26
N LEU A 104 11.50 4.24 -12.36
CA LEU A 104 11.98 4.76 -13.64
C LEU A 104 12.27 6.26 -13.56
N ASP A 105 11.42 7.05 -12.91
CA ASP A 105 11.68 8.48 -12.69
C ASP A 105 12.95 8.72 -11.85
N ALA A 106 13.18 7.86 -10.85
CA ALA A 106 14.34 7.96 -9.99
C ALA A 106 15.66 7.69 -10.74
N VAL A 107 15.69 6.70 -11.65
CA VAL A 107 16.91 6.32 -12.38
C VAL A 107 17.04 7.03 -13.74
N ARG A 108 15.93 7.49 -14.34
CA ARG A 108 15.87 8.17 -15.62
C ARG A 108 15.07 9.46 -15.48
N PRO A 109 15.66 10.52 -14.87
CA PRO A 109 14.97 11.79 -14.67
C PRO A 109 14.49 12.36 -16.02
N ARG A 110 13.30 12.94 -16.01
CA ARG A 110 12.65 13.54 -17.18
C ARG A 110 12.23 14.96 -16.82
N ALA A 111 12.27 15.84 -17.78
CA ALA A 111 11.70 17.17 -17.67
C ALA A 111 11.06 17.57 -19.00
N ASP A 112 9.95 18.26 -18.90
CA ASP A 112 9.32 18.89 -20.04
C ASP A 112 10.07 20.19 -20.39
N ILE A 113 10.07 20.54 -21.68
CA ILE A 113 10.64 21.78 -22.15
C ILE A 113 9.53 22.83 -22.13
N PRO A 114 9.67 23.92 -21.36
CA PRO A 114 8.72 25.04 -21.44
C PRO A 114 8.61 25.61 -22.87
N ASN A 115 7.41 26.06 -23.25
CA ASN A 115 7.12 26.54 -24.60
C ASN A 115 8.00 27.74 -25.07
N ASP A 116 8.53 28.49 -24.11
CA ASP A 116 9.38 29.67 -24.31
C ASP A 116 10.87 29.38 -24.05
N SER A 117 11.27 28.10 -24.07
CA SER A 117 12.63 27.68 -23.76
C SER A 117 13.65 28.19 -24.78
N SER A 118 14.75 28.75 -24.28
CA SER A 118 15.91 29.08 -25.09
C SER A 118 16.72 27.82 -25.47
N HIS A 119 17.56 27.98 -26.50
CA HIS A 119 18.52 26.93 -26.90
C HIS A 119 19.47 26.55 -25.74
N GLU A 120 19.86 27.53 -24.93
CA GLU A 120 20.73 27.33 -23.77
C GLU A 120 20.04 26.48 -22.68
N LEU A 121 18.76 26.70 -22.44
CA LEU A 121 17.96 25.88 -21.50
C LEU A 121 17.85 24.45 -22.01
N TRP A 122 17.62 24.24 -23.30
CA TRP A 122 17.66 22.95 -23.94
C TRP A 122 18.97 22.21 -23.68
N GLU A 123 20.10 22.82 -24.00
CA GLU A 123 21.41 22.18 -23.84
C GLU A 123 21.78 21.95 -22.38
N SER A 124 21.43 22.86 -21.46
CA SER A 124 21.67 22.68 -20.03
C SER A 124 20.83 21.54 -19.46
N SER A 125 19.56 21.44 -19.83
CA SER A 125 18.67 20.35 -19.42
C SER A 125 19.19 18.99 -19.90
N ARG A 126 19.62 18.87 -21.13
CA ARG A 126 20.21 17.63 -21.67
C ARG A 126 21.44 17.18 -20.88
N ARG A 127 22.30 18.11 -20.47
CA ARG A 127 23.49 17.80 -19.67
C ARG A 127 23.12 17.37 -18.24
N GLN A 128 22.20 18.09 -17.61
CA GLN A 128 21.79 17.86 -16.23
C GLN A 128 20.97 16.58 -16.06
N LEU A 129 20.14 16.25 -17.06
CA LEU A 129 19.22 15.11 -17.01
C LEU A 129 19.80 13.85 -17.65
N THR A 130 21.11 13.79 -17.91
CA THR A 130 21.76 12.55 -18.30
C THR A 130 21.70 11.57 -17.12
N GLY A 131 20.92 10.50 -17.28
CA GLY A 131 20.81 9.45 -16.26
C GLY A 131 22.13 8.69 -16.10
N GLY A 132 22.39 8.19 -14.90
CA GLY A 132 23.57 7.39 -14.60
C GLY A 132 23.49 5.99 -15.24
N ARG A 133 22.90 5.05 -14.53
CA ARG A 133 22.75 3.64 -14.95
C ARG A 133 21.35 3.38 -15.52
N ARG A 134 21.24 2.38 -16.40
CA ARG A 134 19.93 1.85 -16.81
C ARG A 134 19.33 1.03 -15.67
N LEU A 135 18.00 0.89 -15.62
CA LEU A 135 17.32 0.10 -14.59
C LEU A 135 17.88 -1.34 -14.50
N ALA A 136 18.20 -1.94 -15.65
CA ALA A 136 18.82 -3.27 -15.75
C ALA A 136 20.21 -3.41 -15.11
N GLU A 137 20.84 -2.33 -14.73
CA GLU A 137 22.18 -2.30 -14.10
C GLU A 137 22.09 -2.14 -12.58
N TYR A 138 20.85 -2.15 -12.02
CA TYR A 138 20.60 -2.09 -10.59
C TYR A 138 20.21 -3.46 -10.04
N ARG A 139 20.69 -3.76 -8.85
CA ARG A 139 20.24 -4.85 -8.01
C ARG A 139 19.06 -4.34 -7.18
N ILE A 140 17.89 -4.93 -7.37
CA ILE A 140 16.66 -4.47 -6.73
C ILE A 140 16.20 -5.51 -5.72
N GLY A 141 16.19 -5.12 -4.44
CA GLY A 141 15.64 -5.88 -3.32
C GLY A 141 14.15 -5.60 -3.15
N ILE A 142 13.36 -6.65 -2.99
CA ILE A 142 11.93 -6.55 -2.69
C ILE A 142 11.71 -7.06 -1.27
N LEU A 143 11.36 -6.15 -0.36
CA LEU A 143 11.01 -6.47 1.02
C LEU A 143 9.50 -6.74 1.12
N GLY A 144 9.12 -8.01 1.34
CA GLY A 144 7.76 -8.50 1.23
C GLY A 144 7.43 -9.01 -0.19
N PHE A 145 7.45 -10.35 -0.37
CA PHE A 145 7.25 -10.97 -1.68
C PHE A 145 5.85 -11.58 -1.82
N GLY A 146 4.85 -10.83 -1.34
CA GLY A 146 3.43 -11.10 -1.52
C GLY A 146 2.94 -10.82 -2.96
N ARG A 147 1.64 -10.58 -3.15
CA ARG A 147 1.05 -10.32 -4.49
C ARG A 147 1.74 -9.18 -5.24
N ILE A 148 1.92 -8.05 -4.58
CA ILE A 148 2.55 -6.86 -5.18
C ILE A 148 4.03 -7.13 -5.45
N GLY A 149 4.79 -7.61 -4.45
CA GLY A 149 6.22 -7.87 -4.59
C GLY A 149 6.55 -8.86 -5.72
N GLN A 150 5.80 -9.97 -5.82
CA GLN A 150 5.97 -10.94 -6.89
C GLN A 150 5.65 -10.34 -8.28
N ARG A 151 4.56 -9.56 -8.37
CA ARG A 151 4.17 -8.94 -9.64
C ARG A 151 5.18 -7.89 -10.08
N LEU A 152 5.63 -7.04 -9.15
CA LEU A 152 6.69 -6.05 -9.38
C LEU A 152 7.99 -6.74 -9.82
N GLY A 153 8.43 -7.77 -9.10
CA GLY A 153 9.64 -8.54 -9.43
C GLY A 153 9.61 -9.09 -10.84
N LYS A 154 8.48 -9.69 -11.26
CA LYS A 154 8.30 -10.20 -12.64
C LYS A 154 8.46 -9.11 -13.69
N VAL A 155 7.86 -7.93 -13.49
CA VAL A 155 7.95 -6.83 -14.46
C VAL A 155 9.36 -6.24 -14.50
N LEU A 156 9.99 -6.03 -13.35
CA LEU A 156 11.38 -5.53 -13.28
C LEU A 156 12.38 -6.49 -13.91
N GLN A 157 12.16 -7.81 -13.76
CA GLN A 157 12.98 -8.83 -14.41
C GLN A 157 12.86 -8.79 -15.95
N VAL A 158 11.64 -8.53 -16.49
CA VAL A 158 11.45 -8.31 -17.95
C VAL A 158 12.19 -7.07 -18.44
N LEU A 159 12.31 -6.04 -17.59
CA LEU A 159 13.12 -4.84 -17.86
C LEU A 159 14.63 -5.08 -17.70
N GLY A 160 15.04 -6.31 -17.34
CA GLY A 160 16.43 -6.75 -17.23
C GLY A 160 17.10 -6.51 -15.88
N ALA A 161 16.36 -6.06 -14.85
CA ALA A 161 16.93 -5.86 -13.51
C ALA A 161 17.20 -7.20 -12.81
N GLU A 162 18.25 -7.24 -11.98
CA GLU A 162 18.53 -8.36 -11.09
C GLU A 162 17.70 -8.21 -9.81
N ILE A 163 16.91 -9.25 -9.47
CA ILE A 163 15.93 -9.18 -8.38
C ILE A 163 16.26 -10.20 -7.31
N ALA A 164 16.29 -9.74 -6.06
CA ALA A 164 16.23 -10.59 -4.87
C ALA A 164 15.07 -10.14 -3.96
N PHE A 165 14.66 -11.01 -3.05
CA PHE A 165 13.58 -10.69 -2.12
C PHE A 165 13.85 -11.20 -0.71
N HIS A 166 13.16 -10.60 0.26
CA HIS A 166 12.97 -11.13 1.61
C HIS A 166 11.48 -11.25 1.93
N ASP A 167 11.08 -12.37 2.48
CA ASP A 167 9.74 -12.60 3.02
C ASP A 167 9.83 -13.54 4.23
N LEU A 168 8.80 -13.53 5.09
CA LEU A 168 8.71 -14.41 6.25
C LEU A 168 8.40 -15.87 5.87
N LYS A 169 7.83 -16.08 4.68
CA LYS A 169 7.54 -17.42 4.15
C LYS A 169 8.78 -18.02 3.53
N ASP A 170 8.89 -19.33 3.64
CA ASP A 170 9.96 -20.09 3.01
C ASP A 170 9.96 -19.91 1.48
N GLU A 171 11.16 -19.96 0.88
CA GLU A 171 11.36 -19.77 -0.57
C GLU A 171 10.51 -20.72 -1.43
N SER A 172 10.20 -21.90 -0.92
CA SER A 172 9.34 -22.89 -1.62
C SER A 172 7.91 -22.40 -1.92
N HIS A 173 7.46 -21.35 -1.22
CA HIS A 173 6.15 -20.71 -1.44
C HIS A 173 6.13 -19.73 -2.61
N PHE A 174 7.29 -19.43 -3.22
CA PHE A 174 7.43 -18.39 -4.22
C PHE A 174 7.80 -18.96 -5.61
N PRO A 175 7.51 -18.21 -6.69
CA PRO A 175 7.90 -18.60 -8.03
C PRO A 175 9.41 -18.76 -8.17
N ARG A 176 9.86 -19.77 -8.93
CA ARG A 176 11.28 -19.93 -9.26
C ARG A 176 11.80 -18.77 -10.10
N GLY A 177 13.11 -18.52 -10.00
CA GLY A 177 13.79 -17.47 -10.79
C GLY A 177 14.02 -16.16 -10.03
N PHE A 178 13.75 -16.14 -8.72
CA PHE A 178 14.11 -15.07 -7.81
C PHE A 178 14.99 -15.61 -6.68
N SER A 179 15.93 -14.81 -6.18
CA SER A 179 16.81 -15.19 -5.08
C SER A 179 16.24 -14.71 -3.75
N SER A 180 15.97 -15.64 -2.82
CA SER A 180 15.63 -15.29 -1.44
C SER A 180 16.92 -14.92 -0.67
N ARG A 181 16.81 -13.91 0.22
CA ARG A 181 17.91 -13.45 1.08
C ARG A 181 17.40 -13.21 2.51
N SER A 182 18.32 -13.22 3.49
CA SER A 182 18.01 -12.65 4.80
C SER A 182 17.68 -11.17 4.66
N LEU A 183 17.08 -10.57 5.69
CA LEU A 183 16.74 -9.14 5.67
C LEU A 183 18.00 -8.29 5.52
N GLU A 184 19.04 -8.58 6.27
CA GLU A 184 20.33 -7.90 6.26
C GLU A 184 21.05 -8.06 4.92
N ASP A 185 21.10 -9.30 4.40
CA ASP A 185 21.72 -9.58 3.10
C ASP A 185 20.97 -8.92 1.94
N LEU A 186 19.63 -8.77 2.05
CA LEU A 186 18.86 -8.07 1.03
C LEU A 186 19.29 -6.62 0.92
N PHE A 187 19.39 -5.90 2.05
CA PHE A 187 19.80 -4.49 2.05
C PHE A 187 21.23 -4.32 1.61
N ALA A 188 22.17 -5.13 2.12
CA ALA A 188 23.59 -5.06 1.76
C ALA A 188 23.86 -5.40 0.28
N TRP A 189 23.03 -6.25 -0.33
CA TRP A 189 23.15 -6.62 -1.73
C TRP A 189 22.53 -5.60 -2.69
N SER A 190 21.52 -4.87 -2.26
CA SER A 190 20.69 -4.04 -3.14
C SER A 190 21.28 -2.66 -3.41
N ASP A 191 21.07 -2.14 -4.59
CA ASP A 191 21.19 -0.70 -4.91
C ASP A 191 19.87 0.03 -4.66
N ILE A 192 18.74 -0.70 -4.76
CA ILE A 192 17.38 -0.20 -4.57
C ILE A 192 16.62 -1.20 -3.71
N VAL A 193 15.91 -0.74 -2.69
CA VAL A 193 14.96 -1.56 -1.93
C VAL A 193 13.55 -1.00 -2.09
N SER A 194 12.61 -1.87 -2.50
CA SER A 194 11.17 -1.58 -2.59
C SER A 194 10.40 -2.36 -1.53
N VAL A 195 9.64 -1.62 -0.69
CA VAL A 195 8.97 -2.17 0.49
C VAL A 195 7.50 -2.49 0.17
N HIS A 196 7.09 -3.75 0.39
CA HIS A 196 5.76 -4.29 0.10
C HIS A 196 5.23 -5.23 1.20
N VAL A 197 5.73 -5.10 2.42
CA VAL A 197 5.19 -5.83 3.58
C VAL A 197 3.82 -5.31 3.98
N ASP A 198 3.07 -6.10 4.73
CA ASP A 198 1.78 -5.68 5.27
C ASP A 198 1.91 -4.78 6.51
N GLY A 199 0.77 -4.21 6.96
CA GLY A 199 0.69 -3.29 8.09
C GLY A 199 0.57 -3.95 9.47
N ARG A 200 1.01 -5.22 9.64
CA ARG A 200 1.01 -5.86 10.97
C ARG A 200 1.94 -5.14 11.94
N SER A 201 1.62 -5.22 13.24
CA SER A 201 2.37 -4.53 14.30
C SER A 201 3.85 -4.93 14.36
N GLU A 202 4.17 -6.18 14.01
CA GLU A 202 5.52 -6.73 14.02
C GLU A 202 6.42 -6.10 12.95
N ASN A 203 5.83 -5.50 11.92
CA ASN A 203 6.57 -4.77 10.89
C ASN A 203 6.86 -3.30 11.26
N ARG A 204 6.41 -2.83 12.44
CA ARG A 204 6.70 -1.47 12.88
C ARG A 204 8.20 -1.29 13.14
N GLY A 205 8.81 -0.31 12.43
CA GLY A 205 10.24 -0.05 12.52
C GLY A 205 11.12 -1.18 11.97
N LEU A 206 10.59 -2.05 11.12
CA LEU A 206 11.32 -3.16 10.51
C LEU A 206 12.56 -2.67 9.75
N VAL A 207 12.45 -1.55 9.04
CA VAL A 207 13.58 -0.92 8.35
C VAL A 207 14.27 0.02 9.34
N THR A 208 15.38 -0.46 9.90
CA THR A 208 16.22 0.23 10.90
C THR A 208 17.34 1.03 10.25
N GLY A 209 18.03 1.84 11.05
CA GLY A 209 19.23 2.58 10.62
C GLY A 209 20.35 1.66 10.12
N GLU A 210 20.56 0.51 10.77
CA GLU A 210 21.57 -0.47 10.36
C GLU A 210 21.30 -1.02 8.95
N LEU A 211 20.04 -1.27 8.63
CA LEU A 211 19.62 -1.72 7.29
C LEU A 211 19.82 -0.60 6.25
N LEU A 212 19.48 0.64 6.59
CA LEU A 212 19.67 1.79 5.71
C LEU A 212 21.17 2.05 5.45
N GLU A 213 22.02 1.95 6.47
CA GLU A 213 23.48 2.03 6.30
C GLU A 213 24.01 0.90 5.41
N SER A 214 23.45 -0.31 5.51
CA SER A 214 23.81 -1.46 4.66
C SER A 214 23.39 -1.25 3.20
N LEU A 215 22.27 -0.54 2.93
CA LEU A 215 21.87 -0.13 1.58
C LEU A 215 22.87 0.85 0.95
N GLY A 216 23.65 1.52 1.80
CA GLY A 216 24.77 2.35 1.41
C GLY A 216 24.45 3.78 1.05
N PRO A 217 25.51 4.58 0.79
CA PRO A 217 25.43 6.04 0.69
C PRO A 217 24.77 6.55 -0.59
N SER A 218 24.46 5.70 -1.56
CA SER A 218 23.77 6.03 -2.81
C SER A 218 22.52 5.18 -3.03
N GLY A 219 22.08 4.49 -1.98
CA GLY A 219 20.93 3.61 -2.01
C GLY A 219 19.61 4.36 -2.30
N LEU A 220 18.66 3.66 -2.89
CA LEU A 220 17.30 4.15 -3.10
C LEU A 220 16.31 3.28 -2.33
N LEU A 221 15.54 3.90 -1.43
CA LEU A 221 14.44 3.26 -0.72
C LEU A 221 13.11 3.73 -1.31
N LEU A 222 12.27 2.79 -1.73
CA LEU A 222 10.88 3.04 -2.15
C LEU A 222 9.93 2.39 -1.14
N ASN A 223 8.99 3.18 -0.58
CA ASN A 223 7.94 2.64 0.27
C ASN A 223 6.54 3.00 -0.24
N THR A 224 5.81 1.98 -0.67
CA THR A 224 4.39 2.04 -1.07
C THR A 224 3.53 1.10 -0.21
N SER A 225 4.04 0.71 0.98
CA SER A 225 3.34 -0.21 1.90
C SER A 225 2.68 0.53 3.08
N ARG A 226 3.44 0.76 4.17
CA ARG A 226 3.02 1.55 5.33
C ARG A 226 4.17 2.41 5.84
N GLY A 227 3.86 3.64 6.28
CA GLY A 227 4.87 4.58 6.75
C GLY A 227 5.64 4.09 7.95
N TRP A 228 4.94 3.53 8.94
CA TRP A 228 5.53 3.02 10.18
C TRP A 228 6.44 1.78 10.04
N VAL A 229 6.53 1.18 8.84
CA VAL A 229 7.48 0.08 8.56
C VAL A 229 8.93 0.58 8.62
N ILE A 230 9.14 1.84 8.31
CA ILE A 230 10.46 2.47 8.36
C ILE A 230 10.57 3.25 9.68
N ASN A 231 11.68 3.09 10.39
CA ASN A 231 11.99 3.98 11.50
C ASN A 231 12.29 5.38 10.95
N THR A 232 11.38 6.31 11.15
CA THR A 232 11.45 7.66 10.56
C THR A 232 12.69 8.44 11.03
N ARG A 233 13.13 8.27 12.28
CA ARG A 233 14.34 8.94 12.80
C ARG A 233 15.61 8.40 12.16
N ASP A 234 15.68 7.10 11.98
CA ASP A 234 16.82 6.44 11.32
C ASP A 234 16.89 6.84 9.85
N LEU A 235 15.73 6.93 9.18
CA LEU A 235 15.65 7.42 7.79
C LEU A 235 16.14 8.85 7.67
N GLN A 236 15.74 9.76 8.57
CA GLN A 236 16.20 11.14 8.61
C GLN A 236 17.72 11.22 8.81
N HIS A 237 18.26 10.41 9.74
CA HIS A 237 19.69 10.32 9.98
C HIS A 237 20.45 9.87 8.73
N TRP A 238 20.01 8.79 8.11
CA TRP A 238 20.61 8.26 6.87
C TRP A 238 20.61 9.27 5.74
N LEU A 239 19.48 9.93 5.48
CA LEU A 239 19.37 10.94 4.42
C LEU A 239 20.23 12.17 4.67
N ALA A 240 20.39 12.58 5.96
CA ALA A 240 21.22 13.71 6.35
C ALA A 240 22.73 13.44 6.12
N HIS A 241 23.17 12.21 6.37
CA HIS A 241 24.60 11.83 6.27
C HIS A 241 24.99 11.34 4.86
N HIS A 242 24.01 10.98 4.02
CA HIS A 242 24.23 10.48 2.68
C HIS A 242 23.47 11.30 1.63
N PRO A 243 24.03 12.41 1.14
CA PRO A 243 23.33 13.30 0.17
C PRO A 243 22.99 12.64 -1.17
N GLN A 244 23.61 11.50 -1.52
CA GLN A 244 23.29 10.74 -2.73
C GLN A 244 22.27 9.62 -2.46
N ALA A 245 22.01 9.28 -1.20
CA ALA A 245 20.94 8.38 -0.84
C ALA A 245 19.58 9.05 -1.12
N ARG A 246 18.58 8.25 -1.47
CA ARG A 246 17.24 8.78 -1.81
C ARG A 246 16.15 7.94 -1.18
N ALA A 247 15.09 8.60 -0.73
CA ALA A 247 13.87 7.95 -0.29
C ALA A 247 12.67 8.45 -1.11
N ILE A 248 11.82 7.53 -1.57
CA ILE A 248 10.53 7.82 -2.20
C ILE A 248 9.46 7.18 -1.31
N LEU A 249 8.63 8.02 -0.71
CA LEU A 249 7.66 7.61 0.29
C LEU A 249 6.25 7.98 -0.20
N ASP A 250 5.46 6.99 -0.57
CA ASP A 250 4.05 7.19 -0.90
C ASP A 250 3.16 7.11 0.34
N VAL A 251 3.68 6.53 1.42
CA VAL A 251 3.00 6.33 2.69
C VAL A 251 3.83 6.89 3.84
N HIS A 252 3.15 7.38 4.90
CA HIS A 252 3.78 8.09 6.02
C HIS A 252 3.28 7.54 7.35
N GLU A 253 4.05 7.77 8.42
CA GLU A 253 3.64 7.35 9.77
C GLU A 253 2.40 8.11 10.24
N GLU A 254 2.32 9.39 9.90
CA GLU A 254 1.14 10.23 10.08
C GLU A 254 0.66 10.74 8.72
N GLU A 255 -0.62 10.53 8.41
CA GLU A 255 -1.27 10.97 7.17
C GLU A 255 -2.52 11.80 7.47
N PRO A 256 -2.64 13.04 6.95
CA PRO A 256 -1.70 13.76 6.08
C PRO A 256 -0.37 14.12 6.75
N VAL A 257 0.74 14.11 5.97
CA VAL A 257 2.08 14.46 6.48
C VAL A 257 2.06 15.84 7.13
N PRO A 258 2.41 15.96 8.42
CA PRO A 258 2.42 17.24 9.13
C PRO A 258 3.32 18.29 8.47
N MET A 259 2.94 19.57 8.53
CA MET A 259 3.77 20.66 8.00
C MET A 259 5.14 20.76 8.68
N ALA A 260 5.21 20.33 9.94
CA ALA A 260 6.43 20.32 10.73
C ALA A 260 7.27 19.05 10.56
N ASP A 261 6.85 18.10 9.69
CA ASP A 261 7.61 16.86 9.46
C ASP A 261 9.00 17.18 8.91
N PRO A 262 10.08 16.77 9.59
CA PRO A 262 11.45 17.05 9.15
C PRO A 262 11.78 16.49 7.76
N LEU A 263 11.13 15.40 7.32
CA LEU A 263 11.35 14.82 5.99
C LEU A 263 11.04 15.79 4.85
N ARG A 264 10.18 16.80 5.09
CA ARG A 264 9.89 17.86 4.10
C ARG A 264 11.10 18.73 3.75
N ASN A 265 12.12 18.75 4.59
CA ASN A 265 13.32 19.57 4.41
C ASN A 265 14.46 18.83 3.67
N PHE A 266 14.29 17.54 3.41
CA PHE A 266 15.31 16.74 2.72
C PHE A 266 15.07 16.76 1.20
N SER A 267 16.02 17.35 0.45
CA SER A 267 15.96 17.38 -1.02
C SER A 267 16.09 16.00 -1.67
N ASN A 268 16.61 15.03 -0.94
CA ASN A 268 16.73 13.62 -1.34
C ASN A 268 15.61 12.73 -0.81
N ALA A 269 14.56 13.32 -0.20
CA ALA A 269 13.30 12.67 0.12
C ALA A 269 12.18 13.18 -0.79
N ARG A 270 11.48 12.26 -1.47
CA ARG A 270 10.27 12.56 -2.25
C ARG A 270 9.06 12.03 -1.47
N LEU A 271 8.19 12.94 -1.02
CA LEU A 271 6.98 12.61 -0.27
C LEU A 271 5.77 12.69 -1.21
N LEU A 272 4.95 11.66 -1.23
CA LEU A 272 3.78 11.52 -2.11
C LEU A 272 2.53 11.29 -1.25
N PRO A 273 1.33 11.65 -1.72
CA PRO A 273 0.12 11.65 -0.89
C PRO A 273 -0.69 10.34 -0.99
N HIS A 274 -0.05 9.18 -0.81
CA HIS A 274 -0.64 7.85 -0.76
C HIS A 274 -1.50 7.54 -2.01
N LEU A 275 -0.88 7.57 -3.18
CA LEU A 275 -1.54 7.43 -4.48
C LEU A 275 -1.41 6.05 -5.12
N ALA A 276 -0.50 5.18 -4.65
CA ALA A 276 -0.16 3.94 -5.34
C ALA A 276 -1.37 3.05 -5.68
N SER A 277 -2.39 3.05 -4.84
CA SER A 277 -3.63 2.27 -5.06
C SER A 277 -4.77 3.07 -5.71
N ARG A 278 -4.56 4.35 -6.10
CA ARG A 278 -5.65 5.27 -6.49
C ARG A 278 -5.85 5.37 -8.00
N THR A 279 -6.13 4.26 -8.66
CA THR A 279 -6.70 4.25 -10.02
C THR A 279 -8.21 4.05 -9.97
N GLU A 280 -8.93 4.52 -10.98
CA GLU A 280 -10.39 4.32 -11.06
C GLU A 280 -10.77 2.84 -11.00
N SER A 281 -10.03 2.00 -11.72
CA SER A 281 -10.23 0.54 -11.74
C SER A 281 -10.00 -0.10 -10.36
N ALA A 282 -8.95 0.29 -9.63
CA ALA A 282 -8.70 -0.23 -8.30
C ALA A 282 -9.76 0.24 -7.29
N VAL A 283 -10.15 1.51 -7.35
CA VAL A 283 -11.21 2.06 -6.49
C VAL A 283 -12.54 1.35 -6.74
N GLU A 284 -12.90 1.13 -8.00
CA GLU A 284 -14.10 0.35 -8.38
C GLU A 284 -14.01 -1.09 -7.87
N ALA A 285 -12.88 -1.78 -8.10
CA ALA A 285 -12.67 -3.15 -7.64
C ALA A 285 -12.74 -3.26 -6.10
N MET A 286 -12.18 -2.31 -5.37
CA MET A 286 -12.25 -2.26 -3.90
C MET A 286 -13.70 -2.08 -3.41
N GLY A 287 -14.51 -1.28 -4.10
CA GLY A 287 -15.91 -1.07 -3.76
C GLY A 287 -16.74 -2.35 -3.82
N TRP A 288 -16.37 -3.31 -4.66
CA TRP A 288 -17.09 -4.58 -4.80
C TRP A 288 -16.96 -5.53 -3.60
N VAL A 289 -16.28 -5.14 -2.51
CA VAL A 289 -16.38 -5.82 -1.20
C VAL A 289 -17.83 -5.99 -0.75
N VAL A 290 -18.73 -5.14 -1.21
CA VAL A 290 -20.17 -5.21 -0.91
C VAL A 290 -20.82 -6.55 -1.31
N ARG A 291 -20.22 -7.28 -2.27
CA ARG A 291 -20.68 -8.62 -2.66
C ARG A 291 -20.38 -9.65 -1.56
N ASP A 292 -19.18 -9.59 -1.00
CA ASP A 292 -18.78 -10.49 0.11
C ASP A 292 -19.54 -10.13 1.39
N VAL A 293 -19.80 -8.84 1.66
CA VAL A 293 -20.67 -8.40 2.75
C VAL A 293 -22.08 -9.01 2.60
N MET A 294 -22.68 -8.91 1.43
CA MET A 294 -24.01 -9.49 1.16
C MET A 294 -23.99 -11.01 1.24
N ALA A 295 -22.94 -11.69 0.80
CA ALA A 295 -22.77 -13.13 0.96
C ALA A 295 -22.86 -13.53 2.43
N VAL A 296 -22.12 -12.85 3.32
CA VAL A 296 -22.17 -13.10 4.78
C VAL A 296 -23.57 -12.87 5.33
N LEU A 297 -24.24 -11.77 4.97
CA LEU A 297 -25.57 -11.42 5.49
C LEU A 297 -26.64 -12.41 5.05
N THR A 298 -26.52 -12.99 3.85
CA THR A 298 -27.43 -14.00 3.30
C THR A 298 -27.07 -15.44 3.69
N GLY A 299 -26.00 -15.64 4.49
CA GLY A 299 -25.59 -16.98 4.95
C GLY A 299 -24.77 -17.76 3.90
N SER A 300 -24.22 -17.08 2.90
CA SER A 300 -23.30 -17.66 1.92
C SER A 300 -21.84 -17.40 2.32
N GLU A 301 -20.92 -18.26 1.85
CA GLU A 301 -19.48 -18.05 2.09
C GLU A 301 -18.95 -16.89 1.26
N PRO A 302 -18.26 -15.91 1.85
CA PRO A 302 -17.62 -14.84 1.13
C PRO A 302 -16.35 -15.33 0.40
N ASN A 303 -15.97 -14.68 -0.70
CA ASN A 303 -14.76 -15.04 -1.44
C ASN A 303 -13.47 -14.68 -0.67
N HIS A 304 -13.49 -13.59 0.08
CA HIS A 304 -12.29 -13.03 0.71
C HIS A 304 -12.50 -12.74 2.20
N ARG A 305 -12.51 -13.78 2.98
CA ARG A 305 -12.58 -13.72 4.43
C ARG A 305 -11.19 -13.44 5.03
N VAL A 306 -11.12 -12.50 5.98
CA VAL A 306 -9.91 -12.16 6.76
C VAL A 306 -9.91 -12.92 8.09
N CYS A 307 -11.04 -12.91 8.80
CA CYS A 307 -11.26 -13.68 10.04
C CYS A 307 -12.72 -14.09 10.19
#